data_20741ddbd08b0fe1063bc984af78c7dc
#
_entry.id   20741ddbd08b0fe1063bc984af78c7dc
#
_cell.length_a   1.000
_cell.length_b   1.000
_cell.length_c   1.000
_cell.angle_alpha   90.00
_cell.angle_beta   90.00
_cell.angle_gamma   90.00
#
_symmetry.space_group_name_H-M   'P 1'
#
loop_
_entity.id
_entity.type
_entity.pdbx_description
1 polymer ?
#
loop_
_entity_poly.entity_id
_entity_poly.type
_entity_poly.pdbx_seq_one_letter_code
_entity_poly.pdbx_strand_id
1 'polypeptide(L)'
;IGGGFGLSLPTEPMIWLLYIYYGYYLLVSGKINIEFIKIPLVAAILINFGWMFITVCTSTMFFTSLKYFLARSWFMVIFFFFLFKIFQNPLFIRRFFSYLLYGSTIVVFYTLVKHYGEDFSRGWGYMIMRPFFSDHTIYAAYIAFFVPVAVMFTLRGNFFNFSVFHRLVFAVISLVLIAGVIFSYTRAAWISLLAAIAFYFLIKLKVKFKSILIALSAVAIGFFIYQDKILYSLEANKKGSADDLEAHAQSVSNITTDPSNLERMNRWNCAMMMFREKPVFGFGPGTYTFKYAPYQNSKDLTLISTNSGDLGNTHSEYFNSLSEMGLIGLLSWVSVFLCSIALGLQIVYEEKREAWQRSVTTALLLGLVTYYVHAFLNNYSDFDKIAAPLWGFMAIMVAIKFYWKYPEVKVK
;
A
#
# COMPACT_ATOMS: atom_id res chain seq x y z
N ILE A 1 -21.57 21.03 -5.54
CA ILE A 1 -22.23 20.17 -6.54
C ILE A 1 -21.62 20.53 -7.89
N GLY A 2 -20.53 19.96 -8.26
CA GLY A 2 -19.86 20.11 -9.53
C GLY A 2 -19.14 18.80 -9.83
N GLY A 3 -19.90 17.76 -10.16
CA GLY A 3 -19.37 16.49 -10.59
C GLY A 3 -18.80 16.57 -12.01
N GLY A 4 -17.71 17.30 -12.19
CA GLY A 4 -16.94 17.25 -13.41
C GLY A 4 -16.32 15.87 -13.57
N PHE A 5 -16.51 15.22 -14.72
CA PHE A 5 -15.71 14.06 -15.12
C PHE A 5 -14.27 14.54 -15.33
N GLY A 6 -13.44 14.49 -14.29
CA GLY A 6 -12.01 14.72 -14.41
C GLY A 6 -11.35 13.44 -14.90
N LEU A 7 -10.94 13.39 -16.15
CA LEU A 7 -10.10 12.33 -16.72
C LEU A 7 -8.64 12.62 -16.45
N SER A 8 -7.95 11.71 -15.72
CA SER A 8 -6.48 11.78 -15.54
C SER A 8 -5.79 11.30 -16.81
N LEU A 9 -5.41 12.26 -17.66
CA LEU A 9 -4.66 11.96 -18.89
C LEU A 9 -3.17 11.75 -18.61
N PRO A 10 -2.50 10.75 -19.21
CA PRO A 10 -3.05 9.71 -20.11
C PRO A 10 -3.47 8.41 -19.37
N THR A 11 -3.40 8.36 -18.05
CA THR A 11 -3.47 7.12 -17.26
C THR A 11 -4.80 6.39 -17.41
N GLU A 12 -5.93 7.10 -17.21
CA GLU A 12 -7.24 6.44 -17.24
C GLU A 12 -7.60 5.88 -18.62
N PRO A 13 -7.43 6.60 -19.76
CA PRO A 13 -7.66 6.02 -21.07
C PRO A 13 -6.79 4.78 -21.35
N MET A 14 -5.53 4.77 -20.91
CA MET A 14 -4.65 3.60 -21.07
C MET A 14 -5.14 2.39 -20.24
N ILE A 15 -5.61 2.62 -19.01
CA ILE A 15 -6.20 1.56 -18.18
C ILE A 15 -7.45 0.99 -18.87
N TRP A 16 -8.32 1.83 -19.41
CA TRP A 16 -9.50 1.40 -20.16
C TRP A 16 -9.15 0.55 -21.39
N LEU A 17 -8.18 0.98 -22.18
CA LEU A 17 -7.71 0.23 -23.35
C LEU A 17 -7.16 -1.14 -22.94
N LEU A 18 -6.36 -1.20 -21.88
CA LEU A 18 -5.82 -2.46 -21.37
C LEU A 18 -6.92 -3.36 -20.80
N TYR A 19 -7.93 -2.79 -20.16
CA TYR A 19 -9.08 -3.52 -19.62
C TYR A 19 -9.89 -4.17 -20.75
N ILE A 20 -10.20 -3.42 -21.82
CA ILE A 20 -10.89 -3.91 -23.02
C ILE A 20 -10.04 -4.97 -23.72
N TYR A 21 -8.74 -4.71 -23.91
CA TYR A 21 -7.83 -5.68 -24.53
C TYR A 21 -7.76 -6.99 -23.75
N TYR A 22 -7.66 -6.92 -22.43
CA TYR A 22 -7.59 -8.12 -21.61
C TYR A 22 -8.92 -8.89 -21.59
N GLY A 23 -10.05 -8.19 -21.57
CA GLY A 23 -11.37 -8.80 -21.74
C GLY A 23 -11.51 -9.53 -23.08
N TYR A 24 -11.11 -8.87 -24.17
CA TYR A 24 -11.07 -9.49 -25.50
C TYR A 24 -10.16 -10.74 -25.54
N TYR A 25 -8.96 -10.61 -24.96
CA TYR A 25 -8.03 -11.75 -24.84
C TYR A 25 -8.64 -12.94 -24.12
N LEU A 26 -9.35 -12.72 -23.01
CA LEU A 26 -10.01 -13.80 -22.25
C LEU A 26 -11.12 -14.48 -23.08
N LEU A 27 -11.90 -13.70 -23.82
CA LEU A 27 -12.96 -14.22 -24.68
C LEU A 27 -12.40 -15.08 -25.82
N VAL A 28 -11.33 -14.61 -26.48
CA VAL A 28 -10.74 -15.32 -27.62
C VAL A 28 -9.91 -16.53 -27.18
N SER A 29 -9.16 -16.42 -26.10
CA SER A 29 -8.30 -17.51 -25.62
C SER A 29 -9.08 -18.67 -25.02
N GLY A 30 -10.28 -18.44 -24.50
CA GLY A 30 -11.16 -19.43 -23.88
C GLY A 30 -10.55 -20.21 -22.70
N LYS A 31 -9.32 -19.90 -22.29
CA LYS A 31 -8.55 -20.66 -21.30
C LYS A 31 -8.30 -19.84 -20.06
N ILE A 32 -9.19 -19.94 -19.09
CA ILE A 32 -8.90 -19.52 -17.72
C ILE A 32 -8.29 -20.74 -17.01
N ASN A 33 -7.03 -20.64 -16.64
CA ASN A 33 -6.41 -21.72 -15.86
C ASN A 33 -6.88 -21.63 -14.41
N ILE A 34 -7.78 -22.51 -14.01
CA ILE A 34 -8.39 -22.54 -12.68
C ILE A 34 -7.35 -22.87 -11.58
N GLU A 35 -6.24 -23.54 -11.95
CA GLU A 35 -5.21 -23.94 -10.97
C GLU A 35 -4.60 -22.76 -10.20
N PHE A 36 -4.52 -21.57 -10.83
CA PHE A 36 -3.96 -20.41 -10.13
C PHE A 36 -4.90 -19.88 -9.02
N ILE A 37 -6.21 -20.13 -9.12
CA ILE A 37 -7.20 -19.75 -8.08
C ILE A 37 -6.95 -20.54 -6.78
N LYS A 38 -6.34 -21.73 -6.87
CA LYS A 38 -5.97 -22.55 -5.70
C LYS A 38 -4.83 -21.93 -4.86
N ILE A 39 -4.15 -20.90 -5.38
CA ILE A 39 -3.14 -20.15 -4.61
C ILE A 39 -3.88 -19.31 -3.55
N PRO A 40 -3.60 -19.48 -2.23
CA PRO A 40 -4.35 -18.81 -1.17
C PRO A 40 -4.45 -17.30 -1.32
N LEU A 41 -3.40 -16.65 -1.83
CA LEU A 41 -3.43 -15.21 -2.09
C LEU A 41 -4.48 -14.84 -3.15
N VAL A 42 -4.56 -15.61 -4.24
CA VAL A 42 -5.54 -15.36 -5.31
C VAL A 42 -6.96 -15.57 -4.79
N ALA A 43 -7.18 -16.65 -4.03
CA ALA A 43 -8.48 -16.91 -3.40
C ALA A 43 -8.87 -15.76 -2.44
N ALA A 44 -7.95 -15.28 -1.61
CA ALA A 44 -8.19 -14.17 -0.69
C ALA A 44 -8.57 -12.88 -1.44
N ILE A 45 -7.89 -12.56 -2.56
CA ILE A 45 -8.20 -11.42 -3.42
C ILE A 45 -9.62 -11.55 -3.99
N LEU A 46 -9.97 -12.72 -4.52
CA LEU A 46 -11.31 -12.96 -5.08
C LEU A 46 -12.40 -12.90 -4.03
N ILE A 47 -12.16 -13.44 -2.83
CA ILE A 47 -13.10 -13.37 -1.70
C ILE A 47 -13.30 -11.91 -1.26
N ASN A 48 -12.23 -11.13 -1.12
CA ASN A 48 -12.33 -9.72 -0.75
C ASN A 48 -13.13 -8.93 -1.80
N PHE A 49 -12.87 -9.18 -3.07
CA PHE A 49 -13.57 -8.51 -4.17
C PHE A 49 -15.03 -8.93 -4.28
N GLY A 50 -15.31 -10.23 -4.10
CA GLY A 50 -16.67 -10.74 -4.05
C GLY A 50 -17.47 -10.17 -2.87
N TRP A 51 -16.85 -10.05 -1.68
CA TRP A 51 -17.47 -9.41 -0.54
C TRP A 51 -17.74 -7.93 -0.77
N MET A 52 -16.78 -7.21 -1.39
CA MET A 52 -16.99 -5.82 -1.77
C MET A 52 -18.20 -5.67 -2.70
N PHE A 53 -18.38 -6.56 -3.68
CA PHE A 53 -19.56 -6.54 -4.56
C PHE A 53 -20.86 -6.77 -3.79
N ILE A 54 -20.89 -7.70 -2.84
CA ILE A 54 -22.06 -7.93 -1.97
C ILE A 54 -22.39 -6.65 -1.18
N THR A 55 -21.36 -5.99 -0.64
CA THR A 55 -21.56 -4.74 0.14
C THR A 55 -21.94 -3.53 -0.71
N VAL A 56 -21.68 -3.53 -2.02
CA VAL A 56 -22.28 -2.57 -2.94
C VAL A 56 -23.79 -2.73 -3.00
N CYS A 57 -24.29 -3.97 -3.09
CA CYS A 57 -25.74 -4.25 -3.17
C CYS A 57 -26.48 -3.86 -1.89
N THR A 58 -25.82 -3.87 -0.73
CA THR A 58 -26.40 -3.50 0.58
C THR A 58 -26.07 -2.06 0.99
N SER A 59 -25.39 -1.31 0.13
CA SER A 59 -24.87 0.02 0.46
C SER A 59 -25.97 1.05 0.73
N THR A 60 -25.69 1.94 1.67
CA THR A 60 -26.52 3.12 1.95
C THR A 60 -26.48 4.16 0.83
N MET A 61 -25.49 4.06 -0.09
CA MET A 61 -25.30 4.95 -1.23
C MET A 61 -24.87 4.11 -2.45
N PHE A 62 -25.84 3.40 -3.04
CA PHE A 62 -25.59 2.40 -4.09
C PHE A 62 -24.69 2.92 -5.23
N PHE A 63 -25.01 4.06 -5.83
CA PHE A 63 -24.25 4.58 -6.98
C PHE A 63 -22.83 5.00 -6.61
N THR A 64 -22.61 5.54 -5.42
CA THR A 64 -21.26 5.85 -4.89
C THR A 64 -20.44 4.58 -4.74
N SER A 65 -21.05 3.56 -4.14
CA SER A 65 -20.36 2.26 -3.93
C SER A 65 -20.12 1.51 -5.23
N LEU A 66 -21.04 1.59 -6.19
CA LEU A 66 -20.85 0.99 -7.50
C LEU A 66 -19.69 1.67 -8.27
N LYS A 67 -19.62 3.00 -8.25
CA LYS A 67 -18.50 3.76 -8.84
C LYS A 67 -17.17 3.38 -8.20
N TYR A 68 -17.13 3.29 -6.87
CA TYR A 68 -15.95 2.88 -6.14
C TYR A 68 -15.51 1.44 -6.50
N PHE A 69 -16.46 0.50 -6.53
CA PHE A 69 -16.20 -0.89 -6.92
C PHE A 69 -15.64 -0.99 -8.33
N LEU A 70 -16.22 -0.27 -9.30
CA LEU A 70 -15.73 -0.25 -10.69
C LEU A 70 -14.30 0.30 -10.76
N ALA A 71 -13.98 1.39 -10.06
CA ALA A 71 -12.63 1.94 -10.02
C ALA A 71 -11.63 0.96 -9.40
N ARG A 72 -12.00 0.25 -8.33
CA ARG A 72 -11.19 -0.81 -7.73
C ARG A 72 -10.99 -2.00 -8.67
N SER A 73 -12.04 -2.36 -9.43
CA SER A 73 -11.95 -3.46 -10.39
C SER A 73 -10.89 -3.25 -11.46
N TRP A 74 -10.73 -2.01 -11.93
CA TRP A 74 -9.71 -1.69 -12.94
C TRP A 74 -8.31 -1.95 -12.42
N PHE A 75 -8.01 -1.48 -11.22
CA PHE A 75 -6.69 -1.69 -10.63
C PHE A 75 -6.39 -3.16 -10.42
N MET A 76 -7.35 -3.93 -9.89
CA MET A 76 -7.15 -5.34 -9.66
C MET A 76 -7.02 -6.13 -10.97
N VAL A 77 -7.90 -5.88 -11.96
CA VAL A 77 -7.85 -6.63 -13.23
C VAL A 77 -6.56 -6.33 -13.99
N ILE A 78 -6.13 -5.07 -14.05
CA ILE A 78 -4.94 -4.70 -14.82
C ILE A 78 -3.66 -4.98 -14.04
N PHE A 79 -3.55 -4.49 -12.80
CA PHE A 79 -2.28 -4.58 -12.06
C PHE A 79 -2.07 -5.94 -11.37
N PHE A 80 -3.10 -6.79 -11.28
CA PHE A 80 -2.91 -8.15 -10.79
C PHE A 80 -3.11 -9.19 -11.90
N PHE A 81 -4.31 -9.37 -12.45
CA PHE A 81 -4.60 -10.48 -13.38
C PHE A 81 -3.89 -10.33 -14.73
N PHE A 82 -3.91 -9.15 -15.33
CA PHE A 82 -3.22 -8.93 -16.60
C PHE A 82 -1.70 -8.98 -16.43
N LEU A 83 -1.16 -8.30 -15.40
CA LEU A 83 0.28 -8.35 -15.12
C LEU A 83 0.75 -9.76 -14.73
N PHE A 84 -0.04 -10.53 -13.98
CA PHE A 84 0.27 -11.94 -13.71
C PHE A 84 0.54 -12.72 -15.01
N LYS A 85 -0.29 -12.50 -16.05
CA LYS A 85 -0.10 -13.14 -17.35
C LYS A 85 1.17 -12.66 -18.05
N ILE A 86 1.48 -11.37 -17.98
CA ILE A 86 2.71 -10.80 -18.58
C ILE A 86 3.96 -11.31 -17.87
N PHE A 87 3.93 -11.45 -16.56
CA PHE A 87 5.08 -11.87 -15.74
C PHE A 87 5.41 -13.38 -15.85
N GLN A 88 4.72 -14.13 -16.70
CA GLN A 88 5.23 -15.44 -17.13
C GLN A 88 6.59 -15.36 -17.84
N ASN A 89 6.99 -14.17 -18.34
CA ASN A 89 8.32 -13.93 -18.89
C ASN A 89 9.12 -13.01 -17.92
N PRO A 90 10.27 -13.48 -17.38
CA PRO A 90 11.07 -12.72 -16.40
C PRO A 90 11.58 -11.39 -16.93
N LEU A 91 11.74 -11.26 -18.25
CA LEU A 91 12.16 -10.00 -18.87
C LEU A 91 11.19 -8.85 -18.54
N PHE A 92 9.88 -9.16 -18.50
CA PHE A 92 8.88 -8.14 -18.16
C PHE A 92 8.92 -7.75 -16.68
N ILE A 93 9.31 -8.65 -15.77
CA ILE A 93 9.55 -8.32 -14.36
C ILE A 93 10.70 -7.32 -14.25
N ARG A 94 11.82 -7.58 -14.94
CA ARG A 94 12.95 -6.65 -15.01
C ARG A 94 12.54 -5.28 -15.56
N ARG A 95 11.84 -5.26 -16.70
CA ARG A 95 11.37 -4.02 -17.35
C ARG A 95 10.42 -3.23 -16.45
N PHE A 96 9.46 -3.92 -15.83
CA PHE A 96 8.50 -3.32 -14.90
C PHE A 96 9.20 -2.54 -13.80
N PHE A 97 10.14 -3.17 -13.11
CA PHE A 97 10.90 -2.48 -12.05
C PHE A 97 11.81 -1.39 -12.59
N SER A 98 12.51 -1.63 -13.70
CA SER A 98 13.41 -0.61 -14.25
C SER A 98 12.66 0.66 -14.63
N TYR A 99 11.51 0.55 -15.31
CA TYR A 99 10.72 1.72 -15.69
C TYR A 99 10.14 2.45 -14.49
N LEU A 100 9.63 1.73 -13.49
CA LEU A 100 9.12 2.34 -12.28
C LEU A 100 10.23 3.04 -11.49
N LEU A 101 11.40 2.42 -11.34
CA LEU A 101 12.53 3.01 -10.63
C LEU A 101 13.06 4.26 -11.35
N TYR A 102 13.25 4.20 -12.67
CA TYR A 102 13.72 5.38 -13.43
C TYR A 102 12.70 6.52 -13.36
N GLY A 103 11.42 6.25 -13.59
CA GLY A 103 10.35 7.24 -13.48
C GLY A 103 10.25 7.85 -12.09
N SER A 104 10.30 7.00 -11.05
CA SER A 104 10.30 7.45 -9.65
C SER A 104 11.50 8.33 -9.35
N THR A 105 12.69 7.96 -9.84
CA THR A 105 13.93 8.72 -9.60
C THR A 105 13.86 10.11 -10.22
N ILE A 106 13.32 10.24 -11.42
CA ILE A 106 13.14 11.55 -12.08
C ILE A 106 12.23 12.44 -11.23
N VAL A 107 11.12 11.91 -10.76
CA VAL A 107 10.18 12.66 -9.92
C VAL A 107 10.80 13.04 -8.57
N VAL A 108 11.50 12.10 -7.93
CA VAL A 108 12.16 12.36 -6.64
C VAL A 108 13.28 13.37 -6.79
N PHE A 109 14.09 13.26 -7.86
CA PHE A 109 15.16 14.21 -8.14
C PHE A 109 14.61 15.62 -8.38
N TYR A 110 13.56 15.75 -9.21
CA TYR A 110 12.85 17.02 -9.40
C TYR A 110 12.37 17.60 -8.06
N THR A 111 11.76 16.76 -7.22
CA THR A 111 11.24 17.18 -5.91
C THR A 111 12.36 17.65 -4.99
N LEU A 112 13.49 16.94 -4.94
CA LEU A 112 14.65 17.30 -4.12
C LEU A 112 15.31 18.60 -4.57
N VAL A 113 15.49 18.79 -5.90
CA VAL A 113 16.04 20.04 -6.47
C VAL A 113 15.14 21.23 -6.10
N LYS A 114 13.85 21.09 -6.26
CA LYS A 114 12.88 22.11 -5.90
C LYS A 114 12.88 22.40 -4.39
N HIS A 115 13.04 21.34 -3.57
CA HIS A 115 13.10 21.46 -2.12
C HIS A 115 14.40 22.12 -1.63
N TYR A 116 15.49 21.89 -2.35
CA TYR A 116 16.77 22.59 -2.10
C TYR A 116 16.63 24.10 -2.25
N GLY A 117 15.89 24.59 -3.24
CA GLY A 117 15.58 26.03 -3.41
C GLY A 117 14.77 26.65 -2.29
N GLU A 118 14.17 25.84 -1.40
CA GLU A 118 13.38 26.25 -0.24
C GLU A 118 14.05 25.79 1.08
N ASP A 119 15.37 25.66 1.08
CA ASP A 119 16.23 25.29 2.23
C ASP A 119 15.77 24.01 2.94
N PHE A 120 15.19 23.06 2.20
CA PHE A 120 14.59 21.83 2.71
C PHE A 120 13.58 22.06 3.84
N SER A 121 12.92 23.21 3.88
CA SER A 121 11.99 23.55 4.93
C SER A 121 10.78 22.62 4.95
N ARG A 122 10.30 22.28 6.16
CA ARG A 122 9.15 21.40 6.36
C ARG A 122 7.88 21.95 5.73
N GLY A 123 7.65 23.26 5.83
CA GLY A 123 6.43 23.89 5.30
C GLY A 123 6.26 23.65 3.79
N TRP A 124 7.33 23.82 3.03
CA TRP A 124 7.36 23.54 1.60
C TRP A 124 7.33 22.03 1.32
N GLY A 125 7.87 21.20 2.20
CA GLY A 125 7.85 19.74 2.09
C GLY A 125 6.47 19.14 1.88
N TYR A 126 5.40 19.83 2.28
CA TYR A 126 4.02 19.36 2.10
C TYR A 126 3.45 19.54 0.68
N MET A 127 4.05 20.41 -0.15
CA MET A 127 3.51 20.75 -1.47
C MET A 127 4.49 20.57 -2.64
N ILE A 128 5.76 20.36 -2.35
CA ILE A 128 6.86 20.39 -3.32
C ILE A 128 6.76 19.28 -4.39
N MET A 129 6.12 18.14 -4.08
CA MET A 129 5.95 17.00 -4.98
C MET A 129 4.92 17.23 -6.09
N ARG A 130 4.22 18.35 -6.06
CA ARG A 130 3.30 18.72 -7.14
C ARG A 130 4.06 19.07 -8.41
N PRO A 131 3.56 18.75 -9.62
CA PRO A 131 2.21 18.20 -9.90
C PRO A 131 2.10 16.68 -9.84
N PHE A 132 3.18 15.93 -9.55
CA PHE A 132 3.19 14.47 -9.66
C PHE A 132 2.38 13.77 -8.58
N PHE A 133 2.36 14.31 -7.36
CA PHE A 133 1.57 13.79 -6.25
C PHE A 133 0.77 14.93 -5.61
N SER A 134 -0.45 14.61 -5.19
CA SER A 134 -1.34 15.56 -4.52
C SER A 134 -0.91 15.86 -3.09
N ASP A 135 -0.22 14.91 -2.45
CA ASP A 135 0.12 14.91 -1.04
C ASP A 135 1.49 14.27 -0.78
N HIS A 136 2.25 14.81 0.19
CA HIS A 136 3.58 14.34 0.56
C HIS A 136 3.57 12.92 1.15
N THR A 137 2.47 12.52 1.80
CA THR A 137 2.37 11.22 2.44
C THR A 137 2.14 10.10 1.42
N ILE A 138 1.36 10.36 0.34
CA ILE A 138 1.22 9.44 -0.80
C ILE A 138 2.57 9.30 -1.53
N TYR A 139 3.26 10.43 -1.75
CA TYR A 139 4.59 10.46 -2.36
C TYR A 139 5.58 9.60 -1.56
N ALA A 140 5.63 9.77 -0.25
CA ALA A 140 6.53 9.01 0.62
C ALA A 140 6.17 7.51 0.67
N ALA A 141 4.88 7.17 0.77
CA ALA A 141 4.41 5.79 0.73
C ALA A 141 4.80 5.10 -0.58
N TYR A 142 4.61 5.79 -1.71
CA TYR A 142 4.99 5.31 -3.04
C TYR A 142 6.49 5.02 -3.12
N ILE A 143 7.33 5.95 -2.69
CA ILE A 143 8.80 5.77 -2.75
C ILE A 143 9.24 4.63 -1.85
N ALA A 144 8.70 4.53 -0.64
CA ALA A 144 9.04 3.48 0.31
C ALA A 144 8.83 2.07 -0.26
N PHE A 145 7.84 1.86 -1.14
CA PHE A 145 7.67 0.59 -1.86
C PHE A 145 8.91 0.19 -2.65
N PHE A 146 9.56 1.15 -3.29
CA PHE A 146 10.62 0.89 -4.27
C PHE A 146 12.02 0.88 -3.68
N VAL A 147 12.23 1.42 -2.49
CA VAL A 147 13.54 1.38 -1.81
C VAL A 147 14.09 -0.04 -1.73
N PRO A 148 13.36 -1.06 -1.23
CA PRO A 148 13.87 -2.43 -1.19
C PRO A 148 14.20 -3.02 -2.56
N VAL A 149 13.45 -2.65 -3.61
CA VAL A 149 13.68 -3.12 -4.98
C VAL A 149 14.95 -2.50 -5.56
N ALA A 150 15.16 -1.19 -5.37
CA ALA A 150 16.37 -0.51 -5.81
C ALA A 150 17.62 -1.06 -5.12
N VAL A 151 17.55 -1.30 -3.81
CA VAL A 151 18.62 -1.93 -3.03
C VAL A 151 18.89 -3.36 -3.54
N MET A 152 17.86 -4.13 -3.85
CA MET A 152 18.02 -5.48 -4.41
C MET A 152 18.74 -5.43 -5.78
N PHE A 153 18.39 -4.51 -6.67
CA PHE A 153 19.08 -4.36 -7.95
C PHE A 153 20.54 -3.91 -7.80
N THR A 154 20.82 -3.09 -6.80
CA THR A 154 22.21 -2.73 -6.43
C THR A 154 23.02 -3.95 -6.00
N LEU A 155 22.49 -4.74 -5.07
CA LEU A 155 23.23 -5.84 -4.43
C LEU A 155 23.21 -7.14 -5.25
N ARG A 156 22.13 -7.40 -5.98
CA ARG A 156 21.83 -8.67 -6.66
C ARG A 156 21.50 -8.51 -8.16
N GLY A 157 21.81 -7.36 -8.75
CA GLY A 157 21.51 -7.05 -10.14
C GLY A 157 22.17 -8.01 -11.16
N ASN A 158 23.23 -8.72 -10.76
CA ASN A 158 23.84 -9.78 -11.57
C ASN A 158 22.85 -10.89 -11.96
N PHE A 159 21.83 -11.16 -11.16
CA PHE A 159 20.78 -12.12 -11.52
C PHE A 159 19.95 -11.68 -12.74
N PHE A 160 19.97 -10.41 -13.06
CA PHE A 160 19.29 -9.82 -14.21
C PHE A 160 20.26 -9.43 -15.34
N ASN A 161 21.50 -9.95 -15.31
CA ASN A 161 22.58 -9.59 -16.26
C ASN A 161 22.86 -8.08 -16.28
N PHE A 162 22.72 -7.38 -15.17
CA PHE A 162 23.15 -6.00 -15.02
C PHE A 162 24.67 -5.94 -14.86
N SER A 163 25.31 -5.10 -15.68
CA SER A 163 26.74 -4.78 -15.52
C SER A 163 26.98 -4.04 -14.19
N VAL A 164 28.25 -3.95 -13.79
CA VAL A 164 28.65 -3.18 -12.59
C VAL A 164 28.18 -1.73 -12.71
N PHE A 165 28.26 -1.13 -13.89
CA PHE A 165 27.76 0.23 -14.14
C PHE A 165 26.26 0.35 -13.82
N HIS A 166 25.42 -0.54 -14.33
CA HIS A 166 23.97 -0.51 -14.00
C HIS A 166 23.71 -0.65 -12.49
N ARG A 167 24.49 -1.49 -11.82
CA ARG A 167 24.35 -1.67 -10.36
C ARG A 167 24.74 -0.40 -9.60
N LEU A 168 25.76 0.32 -10.04
CA LEU A 168 26.12 1.63 -9.48
C LEU A 168 25.01 2.66 -9.73
N VAL A 169 24.39 2.67 -10.91
CA VAL A 169 23.21 3.51 -11.18
C VAL A 169 22.07 3.19 -10.20
N PHE A 170 21.79 1.91 -9.95
CA PHE A 170 20.77 1.53 -8.95
C PHE A 170 21.18 1.88 -7.52
N ALA A 171 22.45 1.91 -7.18
CA ALA A 171 22.92 2.42 -5.89
C ALA A 171 22.60 3.91 -5.73
N VAL A 172 22.88 4.71 -6.76
CA VAL A 172 22.51 6.15 -6.77
C VAL A 172 20.99 6.31 -6.68
N ILE A 173 20.22 5.54 -7.45
CA ILE A 173 18.76 5.53 -7.36
C ILE A 173 18.30 5.23 -5.93
N SER A 174 18.88 4.23 -5.28
CA SER A 174 18.53 3.88 -3.89
C SER A 174 18.75 5.06 -2.94
N LEU A 175 19.89 5.75 -3.07
CA LEU A 175 20.22 6.92 -2.26
C LEU A 175 19.24 8.08 -2.51
N VAL A 176 18.92 8.34 -3.78
CA VAL A 176 17.93 9.38 -4.15
C VAL A 176 16.55 9.08 -3.58
N LEU A 177 16.09 7.81 -3.69
CA LEU A 177 14.79 7.42 -3.13
C LEU A 177 14.78 7.54 -1.59
N ILE A 178 15.84 7.11 -0.91
CA ILE A 178 15.97 7.24 0.56
C ILE A 178 15.95 8.71 0.95
N ALA A 179 16.70 9.58 0.28
CA ALA A 179 16.66 11.02 0.50
C ALA A 179 15.25 11.58 0.30
N GLY A 180 14.55 11.15 -0.78
CA GLY A 180 13.16 11.54 -1.03
C GLY A 180 12.22 11.17 0.12
N VAL A 181 12.38 9.97 0.72
CA VAL A 181 11.58 9.57 1.89
C VAL A 181 11.93 10.43 3.13
N ILE A 182 13.22 10.70 3.38
CA ILE A 182 13.65 11.51 4.53
C ILE A 182 13.06 12.91 4.43
N PHE A 183 13.29 13.60 3.32
CA PHE A 183 12.83 14.97 3.09
C PHE A 183 11.34 15.10 2.75
N SER A 184 10.59 14.00 2.71
CA SER A 184 9.13 14.04 2.64
C SER A 184 8.48 14.44 3.98
N TYR A 185 9.23 14.44 5.07
CA TYR A 185 8.74 14.67 6.44
C TYR A 185 7.57 13.76 6.84
N THR A 186 7.50 12.56 6.24
CA THR A 186 6.42 11.60 6.49
C THR A 186 6.87 10.52 7.47
N ARG A 187 6.54 10.72 8.75
CA ARG A 187 6.87 9.79 9.84
C ARG A 187 6.41 8.35 9.57
N ALA A 188 5.21 8.20 9.01
CA ALA A 188 4.66 6.88 8.65
C ALA A 188 5.57 6.13 7.67
N ALA A 189 6.17 6.82 6.69
CA ALA A 189 7.09 6.20 5.74
C ALA A 189 8.43 5.82 6.39
N TRP A 190 8.94 6.62 7.33
CA TRP A 190 10.15 6.28 8.09
C TRP A 190 9.95 5.02 8.93
N ILE A 191 8.83 4.96 9.69
CA ILE A 191 8.48 3.78 10.49
C ILE A 191 8.29 2.57 9.59
N SER A 192 7.69 2.73 8.42
CA SER A 192 7.47 1.63 7.48
C SER A 192 8.77 1.04 6.93
N LEU A 193 9.78 1.88 6.64
CA LEU A 193 11.11 1.41 6.23
C LEU A 193 11.84 0.69 7.37
N LEU A 194 11.74 1.19 8.61
CA LEU A 194 12.29 0.50 9.79
C LEU A 194 11.62 -0.87 9.99
N ALA A 195 10.30 -0.94 9.83
CA ALA A 195 9.57 -2.21 9.88
C ALA A 195 10.00 -3.17 8.77
N ALA A 196 10.26 -2.68 7.56
CA ALA A 196 10.80 -3.50 6.47
C ALA A 196 12.22 -4.04 6.81
N ILE A 197 13.08 -3.22 7.41
CA ILE A 197 14.40 -3.67 7.87
C ILE A 197 14.25 -4.75 8.96
N ALA A 198 13.40 -4.53 9.95
CA ALA A 198 13.13 -5.52 10.99
C ALA A 198 12.58 -6.83 10.36
N PHE A 199 11.66 -6.72 9.40
CA PHE A 199 11.12 -7.88 8.69
C PHE A 199 12.19 -8.61 7.86
N TYR A 200 13.15 -7.89 7.27
CA TYR A 200 14.31 -8.53 6.63
C TYR A 200 15.12 -9.41 7.58
N PHE A 201 15.33 -8.95 8.82
CA PHE A 201 15.98 -9.78 9.84
C PHE A 201 15.15 -11.00 10.23
N LEU A 202 13.82 -10.88 10.33
CA LEU A 202 12.94 -12.04 10.54
C LEU A 202 13.07 -13.07 9.41
N ILE A 203 13.18 -12.63 8.16
CA ILE A 203 13.45 -13.50 7.01
C ILE A 203 14.82 -14.18 7.17
N LYS A 204 15.85 -13.43 7.53
CA LYS A 204 17.21 -13.98 7.71
C LYS A 204 17.29 -15.02 8.82
N LEU A 205 16.56 -14.81 9.91
CA LEU A 205 16.45 -15.75 11.03
C LEU A 205 15.51 -16.93 10.72
N LYS A 206 14.97 -17.01 9.50
CA LYS A 206 14.00 -18.04 9.07
C LYS A 206 12.80 -18.18 10.04
N VAL A 207 12.31 -17.05 10.58
CA VAL A 207 11.16 -17.04 11.49
C VAL A 207 9.92 -17.59 10.76
N LYS A 208 9.25 -18.57 11.37
CA LYS A 208 8.08 -19.21 10.78
C LYS A 208 6.89 -18.24 10.73
N PHE A 209 6.09 -18.32 9.65
CA PHE A 209 4.89 -17.48 9.49
C PHE A 209 3.95 -17.55 10.69
N LYS A 210 3.78 -18.73 11.30
CA LYS A 210 2.95 -18.91 12.52
C LYS A 210 3.42 -18.02 13.68
N SER A 211 4.73 -17.89 13.89
CA SER A 211 5.28 -17.02 14.94
C SER A 211 5.03 -15.54 14.66
N ILE A 212 5.13 -15.13 13.39
CA ILE A 212 4.80 -13.78 12.97
C ILE A 212 3.31 -13.50 13.21
N LEU A 213 2.44 -14.44 12.86
CA LEU A 213 1.00 -14.31 13.07
C LEU A 213 0.66 -14.19 14.56
N ILE A 214 1.27 -15.01 15.42
CA ILE A 214 1.08 -14.93 16.89
C ILE A 214 1.51 -13.56 17.40
N ALA A 215 2.68 -13.06 16.96
CA ALA A 215 3.17 -11.75 17.38
C ALA A 215 2.24 -10.61 16.93
N LEU A 216 1.78 -10.63 15.67
CA LEU A 216 0.81 -9.65 15.15
C LEU A 216 -0.51 -9.71 15.90
N SER A 217 -1.01 -10.92 16.21
CA SER A 217 -2.24 -11.10 16.99
C SER A 217 -2.08 -10.56 18.41
N ALA A 218 -0.94 -10.81 19.06
CA ALA A 218 -0.65 -10.29 20.39
C ALA A 218 -0.61 -8.75 20.40
N VAL A 219 0.01 -8.13 19.39
CA VAL A 219 0.03 -6.66 19.22
C VAL A 219 -1.38 -6.13 19.01
N ALA A 220 -2.19 -6.77 18.15
CA ALA A 220 -3.57 -6.36 17.91
C ALA A 220 -4.43 -6.46 19.18
N ILE A 221 -4.34 -7.58 19.90
CA ILE A 221 -5.06 -7.78 21.18
C ILE A 221 -4.60 -6.75 22.21
N GLY A 222 -3.30 -6.51 22.33
CA GLY A 222 -2.75 -5.48 23.21
C GLY A 222 -3.28 -4.09 22.87
N PHE A 223 -3.34 -3.74 21.59
CA PHE A 223 -3.93 -2.48 21.15
C PHE A 223 -5.41 -2.35 21.57
N PHE A 224 -6.22 -3.41 21.39
CA PHE A 224 -7.62 -3.39 21.78
C PHE A 224 -7.82 -3.32 23.29
N ILE A 225 -6.97 -3.99 24.09
CA ILE A 225 -7.05 -3.95 25.57
C ILE A 225 -6.65 -2.58 26.12
N TYR A 226 -5.60 -1.96 25.54
CA TYR A 226 -5.03 -0.72 26.04
C TYR A 226 -5.51 0.52 25.28
N GLN A 227 -6.43 0.40 24.32
CA GLN A 227 -6.88 1.51 23.49
C GLN A 227 -7.33 2.72 24.32
N ASP A 228 -8.11 2.53 25.38
CA ASP A 228 -8.62 3.62 26.24
C ASP A 228 -7.49 4.32 27.00
N LYS A 229 -6.48 3.58 27.48
CA LYS A 229 -5.28 4.17 28.11
C LYS A 229 -4.41 4.92 27.11
N ILE A 230 -4.27 4.36 25.90
CA ILE A 230 -3.57 5.02 24.79
C ILE A 230 -4.30 6.31 24.44
N LEU A 231 -5.62 6.26 24.27
CA LEU A 231 -6.49 7.41 24.00
C LEU A 231 -6.38 8.46 25.10
N TYR A 232 -6.49 8.07 26.37
CA TYR A 232 -6.38 8.99 27.51
C TYR A 232 -5.01 9.65 27.64
N SER A 233 -3.91 8.92 27.42
CA SER A 233 -2.56 9.50 27.41
C SER A 233 -2.37 10.46 26.24
N LEU A 234 -3.13 10.30 25.18
CA LEU A 234 -3.13 11.14 23.98
C LEU A 234 -3.89 12.45 24.20
N GLU A 235 -4.95 12.45 25.01
CA GLU A 235 -5.72 13.66 25.36
C GLU A 235 -4.96 14.59 26.34
N ALA A 236 -4.07 14.04 27.16
CA ALA A 236 -3.41 14.78 28.24
C ALA A 236 -2.29 15.74 27.76
N ASN A 237 -1.79 15.63 26.53
CA ASN A 237 -0.61 16.37 26.04
C ASN A 237 -0.93 17.30 24.86
N LYS A 238 -1.30 18.56 25.11
CA LYS A 238 -1.66 19.56 24.08
C LYS A 238 -0.53 20.56 23.74
N LYS A 239 0.64 20.12 23.24
CA LYS A 239 1.68 21.06 22.77
C LYS A 239 2.05 20.82 21.30
N GLY A 240 2.29 21.90 20.54
CA GLY A 240 2.43 21.89 19.08
C GLY A 240 3.65 21.15 18.50
N SER A 241 3.61 20.90 17.22
CA SER A 241 4.67 20.21 16.47
C SER A 241 5.89 21.12 16.27
N ALA A 242 7.08 20.53 16.36
CA ALA A 242 8.35 21.23 16.16
C ALA A 242 8.70 21.43 14.67
N ASP A 243 9.34 22.53 14.35
CA ASP A 243 9.66 22.95 12.98
C ASP A 243 11.01 22.40 12.47
N ASP A 244 11.87 21.89 13.35
CA ASP A 244 13.18 21.35 13.00
C ASP A 244 13.15 19.83 12.77
N LEU A 245 14.04 19.33 11.91
CA LEU A 245 14.10 17.91 11.50
C LEU A 245 14.45 17.00 12.67
N GLU A 246 15.33 17.43 13.58
CA GLU A 246 15.69 16.70 14.79
C GLU A 246 14.54 16.64 15.77
N ALA A 247 13.88 17.77 16.01
CA ALA A 247 12.70 17.85 16.85
C ALA A 247 11.49 17.11 16.20
N HIS A 248 11.43 17.05 14.85
CA HIS A 248 10.43 16.24 14.14
C HIS A 248 10.69 14.74 14.29
N ALA A 249 11.93 14.30 14.26
CA ALA A 249 12.29 12.91 14.54
C ALA A 249 11.98 12.52 16.00
N GLN A 250 12.24 13.40 16.96
CA GLN A 250 11.83 13.22 18.36
C GLN A 250 10.31 13.21 18.53
N SER A 251 9.57 13.95 17.71
CA SER A 251 8.09 13.97 17.73
C SER A 251 7.45 12.66 17.19
N VAL A 252 8.23 11.74 16.64
CA VAL A 252 7.74 10.36 16.29
C VAL A 252 7.21 9.66 17.55
N SER A 253 7.85 9.88 18.70
CA SER A 253 7.39 9.36 19.99
C SER A 253 6.27 10.20 20.62
N ASN A 254 6.05 11.42 20.11
CA ASN A 254 5.09 12.37 20.66
C ASN A 254 3.75 12.28 19.91
N ILE A 255 3.04 11.18 20.12
CA ILE A 255 1.80 10.84 19.42
C ILE A 255 0.66 11.83 19.75
N THR A 256 0.81 12.60 20.82
CA THR A 256 -0.28 13.26 21.54
C THR A 256 -0.53 14.72 21.20
N THR A 257 0.41 15.38 20.57
CA THR A 257 0.34 16.85 20.38
C THR A 257 0.22 17.29 18.93
N ASP A 258 0.37 16.36 17.98
CA ASP A 258 0.26 16.67 16.57
C ASP A 258 -1.22 16.67 16.15
N PRO A 259 -1.77 17.78 15.63
CA PRO A 259 -3.14 17.86 15.12
C PRO A 259 -3.48 16.75 14.12
N SER A 260 -2.50 16.29 13.35
CA SER A 260 -2.65 15.19 12.41
C SER A 260 -2.93 13.83 13.09
N ASN A 261 -2.36 13.58 14.26
CA ASN A 261 -2.63 12.35 15.01
C ASN A 261 -4.00 12.40 15.70
N LEU A 262 -4.36 13.54 16.28
CA LEU A 262 -5.70 13.76 16.84
C LEU A 262 -6.80 13.58 15.78
N GLU A 263 -6.59 14.13 14.58
CA GLU A 263 -7.54 13.97 13.48
C GLU A 263 -7.69 12.49 13.07
N ARG A 264 -6.57 11.73 12.98
CA ARG A 264 -6.65 10.28 12.70
C ARG A 264 -7.48 9.55 13.76
N MET A 265 -7.29 9.88 15.04
CA MET A 265 -8.02 9.25 16.12
C MET A 265 -9.51 9.55 16.07
N ASN A 266 -9.88 10.82 15.82
CA ASN A 266 -11.26 11.19 15.60
C ASN A 266 -11.87 10.37 14.45
N ARG A 267 -11.16 10.25 13.31
CA ARG A 267 -11.59 9.45 12.17
C ARG A 267 -11.72 7.96 12.48
N TRP A 268 -10.81 7.38 13.24
CA TRP A 268 -10.89 5.99 13.66
C TRP A 268 -12.06 5.75 14.61
N ASN A 269 -12.31 6.69 15.54
CA ASN A 269 -13.50 6.65 16.42
C ASN A 269 -14.79 6.71 15.60
N CYS A 270 -14.88 7.60 14.61
CA CYS A 270 -16.02 7.65 13.70
C CYS A 270 -16.21 6.30 12.98
N ALA A 271 -15.12 5.73 12.43
CA ALA A 271 -15.18 4.43 11.76
C ALA A 271 -15.66 3.29 12.70
N MET A 272 -15.22 3.31 13.96
CA MET A 272 -15.64 2.33 14.95
C MET A 272 -17.11 2.49 15.34
N MET A 273 -17.60 3.74 15.48
CA MET A 273 -19.02 3.99 15.74
C MET A 273 -19.89 3.56 14.55
N MET A 274 -19.48 3.87 13.33
CA MET A 274 -20.13 3.39 12.10
C MET A 274 -20.14 1.85 12.06
N PHE A 275 -19.02 1.20 12.38
CA PHE A 275 -18.97 -0.27 12.47
C PHE A 275 -19.96 -0.84 13.50
N ARG A 276 -20.06 -0.23 14.69
CA ARG A 276 -21.02 -0.67 15.73
C ARG A 276 -22.47 -0.60 15.24
N GLU A 277 -22.79 0.38 14.41
CA GLU A 277 -24.14 0.52 13.82
C GLU A 277 -24.40 -0.54 12.74
N LYS A 278 -23.39 -0.83 11.89
CA LYS A 278 -23.52 -1.79 10.76
C LYS A 278 -22.36 -2.80 10.72
N PRO A 279 -22.32 -3.76 11.67
CA PRO A 279 -21.15 -4.60 11.90
C PRO A 279 -20.87 -5.63 10.80
N VAL A 280 -21.89 -6.07 10.04
CA VAL A 280 -21.75 -7.15 9.06
C VAL A 280 -21.40 -6.61 7.68
N PHE A 281 -22.23 -5.72 7.11
CA PHE A 281 -22.11 -5.24 5.74
C PHE A 281 -21.45 -3.85 5.64
N GLY A 282 -21.36 -3.12 6.76
CA GLY A 282 -20.93 -1.74 6.77
C GLY A 282 -21.90 -0.79 6.07
N PHE A 283 -21.44 0.41 5.74
CA PHE A 283 -22.25 1.45 5.07
C PHE A 283 -22.20 1.35 3.55
N GLY A 284 -21.28 0.59 2.99
CA GLY A 284 -20.99 0.44 1.57
C GLY A 284 -19.63 1.03 1.19
N PRO A 285 -18.93 0.43 0.21
CA PRO A 285 -17.62 0.90 -0.25
C PRO A 285 -17.65 2.34 -0.74
N GLY A 286 -16.67 3.16 -0.35
CA GLY A 286 -16.55 4.57 -0.74
C GLY A 286 -17.54 5.52 -0.05
N THR A 287 -18.28 5.06 0.97
CA THR A 287 -19.31 5.88 1.65
C THR A 287 -18.81 6.63 2.88
N TYR A 288 -17.67 6.24 3.44
CA TYR A 288 -17.16 6.82 4.68
C TYR A 288 -17.10 8.35 4.62
N THR A 289 -16.52 8.89 3.57
CA THR A 289 -16.35 10.34 3.36
C THR A 289 -17.65 11.14 3.43
N PHE A 290 -18.80 10.50 3.13
CA PHE A 290 -20.13 11.11 3.15
C PHE A 290 -20.90 10.85 4.44
N LYS A 291 -20.49 9.85 5.22
CA LYS A 291 -21.28 9.34 6.36
C LYS A 291 -20.66 9.59 7.71
N TYR A 292 -19.35 9.90 7.81
CA TYR A 292 -18.65 9.97 9.09
C TYR A 292 -19.01 11.21 9.95
N ALA A 293 -19.43 12.33 9.34
CA ALA A 293 -19.63 13.59 10.02
C ALA A 293 -20.51 13.51 11.29
N PRO A 294 -21.67 12.81 11.29
CA PRO A 294 -22.52 12.68 12.48
C PRO A 294 -21.86 11.93 13.65
N TYR A 295 -20.80 11.17 13.38
CA TYR A 295 -20.05 10.39 14.37
C TYR A 295 -18.86 11.12 14.97
N GLN A 296 -18.56 12.35 14.51
CA GLN A 296 -17.47 13.14 15.06
C GLN A 296 -17.79 13.58 16.50
N ASN A 297 -16.82 13.38 17.38
CA ASN A 297 -16.91 13.95 18.72
C ASN A 297 -16.47 15.41 18.69
N SER A 298 -17.31 16.34 19.17
CA SER A 298 -17.01 17.77 19.21
C SER A 298 -15.78 18.11 20.03
N LYS A 299 -15.39 17.27 21.00
CA LYS A 299 -14.21 17.45 21.84
C LYS A 299 -12.89 17.15 21.11
N ASP A 300 -12.95 16.32 20.04
CA ASP A 300 -11.79 15.82 19.29
C ASP A 300 -11.57 16.59 17.99
N LEU A 301 -12.36 17.63 17.73
CA LEU A 301 -12.21 18.45 16.53
C LEU A 301 -10.90 19.24 16.58
N THR A 302 -10.21 19.25 15.46
CA THR A 302 -8.95 20.00 15.25
C THR A 302 -9.16 21.08 14.20
N LEU A 303 -8.14 21.94 14.01
CA LEU A 303 -8.16 22.96 12.95
C LEU A 303 -8.27 22.40 11.53
N ILE A 304 -7.93 21.11 11.34
CA ILE A 304 -8.00 20.41 10.06
C ILE A 304 -9.24 19.52 9.94
N SER A 305 -10.07 19.44 10.98
CA SER A 305 -11.33 18.71 10.93
C SER A 305 -12.33 19.40 10.03
N THR A 306 -13.03 18.62 9.21
CA THR A 306 -14.08 19.16 8.33
C THR A 306 -15.44 18.95 8.96
N ASN A 307 -16.18 20.03 9.21
CA ASN A 307 -17.53 19.99 9.77
C ASN A 307 -18.60 19.69 8.72
N SER A 308 -18.29 19.90 7.45
CA SER A 308 -19.19 19.67 6.30
C SER A 308 -19.35 18.17 5.94
N GLY A 309 -18.50 17.31 6.46
CA GLY A 309 -18.62 15.87 6.32
C GLY A 309 -18.18 15.27 5.00
N ASP A 310 -17.87 16.10 4.04
CA ASP A 310 -17.55 15.68 2.69
C ASP A 310 -16.07 15.87 2.39
N LEU A 311 -15.17 15.15 2.55
CA LEU A 311 -13.78 15.18 2.06
C LEU A 311 -12.79 14.44 3.00
N GLY A 312 -13.24 13.99 4.16
CA GLY A 312 -12.39 13.24 5.07
C GLY A 312 -12.38 11.75 4.74
N ASN A 313 -11.21 11.13 4.85
CA ASN A 313 -11.08 9.67 4.82
C ASN A 313 -10.78 9.14 6.22
N THR A 314 -10.77 7.81 6.38
CA THR A 314 -10.48 7.16 7.67
C THR A 314 -9.02 7.28 8.10
N HIS A 315 -8.12 7.70 7.22
CA HIS A 315 -6.66 7.60 7.43
C HIS A 315 -6.21 6.19 7.87
N SER A 316 -6.89 5.13 7.42
CA SER A 316 -6.49 3.74 7.62
C SER A 316 -7.26 2.81 6.69
N GLU A 317 -6.56 1.94 5.97
CA GLU A 317 -7.20 0.89 5.14
C GLU A 317 -8.04 -0.08 5.98
N TYR A 318 -7.58 -0.36 7.20
CA TYR A 318 -8.24 -1.31 8.10
C TYR A 318 -9.54 -0.75 8.65
N PHE A 319 -9.53 0.47 9.18
CA PHE A 319 -10.75 1.12 9.67
C PHE A 319 -11.68 1.51 8.52
N ASN A 320 -11.14 1.82 7.34
CA ASN A 320 -11.97 2.04 6.15
C ASN A 320 -12.76 0.78 5.81
N SER A 321 -12.07 -0.35 5.65
CA SER A 321 -12.72 -1.63 5.36
C SER A 321 -13.73 -2.03 6.44
N LEU A 322 -13.43 -1.74 7.72
CA LEU A 322 -14.31 -2.05 8.85
C LEU A 322 -15.62 -1.25 8.79
N SER A 323 -15.54 0.06 8.56
CA SER A 323 -16.73 0.94 8.53
C SER A 323 -17.56 0.78 7.26
N GLU A 324 -16.93 0.53 6.12
CA GLU A 324 -17.58 0.46 4.83
C GLU A 324 -18.08 -0.94 4.45
N MET A 325 -17.35 -2.00 4.86
CA MET A 325 -17.63 -3.38 4.47
C MET A 325 -17.86 -4.32 5.67
N GLY A 326 -17.86 -3.78 6.88
CA GLY A 326 -18.05 -4.53 8.12
C GLY A 326 -16.89 -5.45 8.49
N LEU A 327 -17.09 -6.32 9.48
CA LEU A 327 -16.06 -7.23 9.97
C LEU A 327 -15.54 -8.19 8.90
N ILE A 328 -16.42 -8.72 8.06
CA ILE A 328 -16.03 -9.64 6.98
C ILE A 328 -15.17 -8.89 5.94
N GLY A 329 -15.50 -7.63 5.65
CA GLY A 329 -14.68 -6.77 4.79
C GLY A 329 -13.27 -6.58 5.35
N LEU A 330 -13.14 -6.23 6.62
CA LEU A 330 -11.85 -6.13 7.30
C LEU A 330 -11.07 -7.46 7.25
N LEU A 331 -11.70 -8.57 7.64
CA LEU A 331 -11.05 -9.88 7.68
C LEU A 331 -10.61 -10.33 6.28
N SER A 332 -11.43 -10.09 5.26
CA SER A 332 -11.07 -10.42 3.87
C SER A 332 -9.90 -9.57 3.37
N TRP A 333 -9.84 -8.27 3.71
CA TRP A 333 -8.73 -7.39 3.37
C TRP A 333 -7.43 -7.79 4.09
N VAL A 334 -7.50 -8.06 5.40
CA VAL A 334 -6.37 -8.57 6.18
C VAL A 334 -5.88 -9.91 5.64
N SER A 335 -6.79 -10.79 5.18
CA SER A 335 -6.40 -12.09 4.61
C SER A 335 -5.55 -11.94 3.34
N VAL A 336 -5.78 -10.91 2.50
CA VAL A 336 -4.94 -10.61 1.34
C VAL A 336 -3.50 -10.33 1.78
N PHE A 337 -3.30 -9.52 2.82
CA PHE A 337 -1.98 -9.19 3.33
C PHE A 337 -1.29 -10.41 3.94
N LEU A 338 -2.00 -11.15 4.80
CA LEU A 338 -1.45 -12.35 5.44
C LEU A 338 -1.08 -13.43 4.41
N CYS A 339 -1.94 -13.65 3.41
CA CYS A 339 -1.65 -14.60 2.33
C CYS A 339 -0.47 -14.15 1.46
N SER A 340 -0.30 -12.83 1.22
CA SER A 340 0.87 -12.33 0.48
C SER A 340 2.17 -12.55 1.25
N ILE A 341 2.18 -12.30 2.56
CA ILE A 341 3.32 -12.58 3.44
C ILE A 341 3.62 -14.09 3.45
N ALA A 342 2.60 -14.93 3.64
CA ALA A 342 2.75 -16.39 3.69
C ALA A 342 3.32 -16.94 2.37
N LEU A 343 2.78 -16.50 1.22
CA LEU A 343 3.26 -16.89 -0.11
C LEU A 343 4.71 -16.45 -0.32
N GLY A 344 5.02 -15.20 0.02
CA GLY A 344 6.37 -14.68 -0.13
C GLY A 344 7.39 -15.42 0.74
N LEU A 345 7.08 -15.67 2.02
CA LEU A 345 7.95 -16.46 2.91
C LEU A 345 8.11 -17.90 2.40
N GLN A 346 7.03 -18.52 1.88
CA GLN A 346 7.12 -19.84 1.27
C GLN A 346 8.12 -19.86 0.12
N ILE A 347 8.08 -18.88 -0.79
CA ILE A 347 9.01 -18.79 -1.93
C ILE A 347 10.45 -18.54 -1.43
N VAL A 348 10.63 -17.64 -0.47
CA VAL A 348 11.97 -17.27 0.04
C VAL A 348 12.65 -18.42 0.78
N TYR A 349 11.89 -19.22 1.54
CA TYR A 349 12.43 -20.33 2.33
C TYR A 349 12.55 -21.63 1.55
N GLU A 350 11.97 -21.73 0.36
CA GLU A 350 12.08 -22.90 -0.51
C GLU A 350 13.48 -22.95 -1.13
N GLU A 351 14.37 -23.81 -0.60
CA GLU A 351 15.79 -23.87 -0.99
C GLU A 351 16.01 -24.29 -2.46
N LYS A 352 15.06 -25.03 -3.03
CA LYS A 352 15.08 -25.46 -4.43
C LYS A 352 14.83 -24.33 -5.44
N ARG A 353 14.37 -23.16 -4.96
CA ARG A 353 14.14 -21.99 -5.78
C ARG A 353 15.44 -21.33 -6.21
N GLU A 354 15.45 -20.79 -7.41
CA GLU A 354 16.58 -20.02 -7.90
C GLU A 354 16.84 -18.78 -7.03
N ALA A 355 18.10 -18.39 -6.93
CA ALA A 355 18.51 -17.26 -6.08
C ALA A 355 17.84 -15.94 -6.48
N TRP A 356 17.60 -15.71 -7.80
CA TRP A 356 16.91 -14.52 -8.26
C TRP A 356 15.44 -14.49 -7.79
N GLN A 357 14.73 -15.62 -7.82
CA GLN A 357 13.34 -15.71 -7.36
C GLN A 357 13.22 -15.35 -5.88
N ARG A 358 14.11 -15.89 -5.07
CA ARG A 358 14.17 -15.59 -3.62
C ARG A 358 14.53 -14.12 -3.36
N SER A 359 15.49 -13.57 -4.11
CA SER A 359 15.92 -12.17 -3.94
C SER A 359 14.82 -11.19 -4.36
N VAL A 360 14.17 -11.41 -5.51
CA VAL A 360 13.03 -10.61 -5.96
C VAL A 360 11.91 -10.68 -4.94
N THR A 361 11.50 -11.90 -4.55
CA THR A 361 10.40 -12.06 -3.59
C THR A 361 10.72 -11.41 -2.24
N THR A 362 11.97 -11.45 -1.78
CA THR A 362 12.38 -10.71 -0.58
C THR A 362 12.14 -9.21 -0.74
N ALA A 363 12.60 -8.61 -1.86
CA ALA A 363 12.41 -7.19 -2.10
C ALA A 363 10.92 -6.81 -2.21
N LEU A 364 10.10 -7.66 -2.86
CA LEU A 364 8.65 -7.48 -2.94
C LEU A 364 7.99 -7.51 -1.56
N LEU A 365 8.35 -8.50 -0.73
CA LEU A 365 7.83 -8.59 0.64
C LEU A 365 8.18 -7.35 1.45
N LEU A 366 9.43 -6.89 1.38
CA LEU A 366 9.84 -5.69 2.09
C LEU A 366 9.07 -4.46 1.61
N GLY A 367 8.87 -4.30 0.29
CA GLY A 367 8.03 -3.24 -0.27
C GLY A 367 6.57 -3.34 0.19
N LEU A 368 5.98 -4.54 0.19
CA LEU A 368 4.62 -4.74 0.70
C LEU A 368 4.51 -4.44 2.19
N VAL A 369 5.50 -4.84 3.00
CA VAL A 369 5.53 -4.54 4.44
C VAL A 369 5.59 -3.04 4.68
N THR A 370 6.34 -2.25 3.89
CA THR A 370 6.32 -0.78 4.02
C THR A 370 4.90 -0.26 3.85
N TYR A 371 4.16 -0.78 2.87
CA TYR A 371 2.78 -0.35 2.66
C TYR A 371 1.83 -0.84 3.76
N TYR A 372 1.91 -2.09 4.20
CA TYR A 372 1.00 -2.62 5.24
C TYR A 372 1.11 -1.84 6.55
N VAL A 373 2.32 -1.41 6.92
CA VAL A 373 2.54 -0.54 8.07
C VAL A 373 1.99 0.86 7.80
N HIS A 374 2.26 1.41 6.62
CA HIS A 374 1.76 2.73 6.22
C HIS A 374 0.22 2.75 6.13
N ALA A 375 -0.39 1.67 5.67
CA ALA A 375 -1.83 1.48 5.52
C ALA A 375 -2.59 1.51 6.85
N PHE A 376 -1.91 1.32 8.00
CA PHE A 376 -2.52 1.54 9.30
C PHE A 376 -2.80 3.03 9.57
N LEU A 377 -1.97 3.91 9.01
CA LEU A 377 -2.01 5.35 9.22
C LEU A 377 -2.61 6.13 8.05
N ASN A 378 -2.87 5.46 6.92
CA ASN A 378 -3.41 6.07 5.69
C ASN A 378 -4.12 5.03 4.83
N ASN A 379 -5.03 5.46 3.95
CA ASN A 379 -5.73 4.60 2.98
C ASN A 379 -5.47 5.09 1.55
N TYR A 380 -4.48 4.50 0.89
CA TYR A 380 -4.00 4.92 -0.42
C TYR A 380 -4.11 3.86 -1.51
N SER A 381 -4.69 2.70 -1.21
CA SER A 381 -4.89 1.64 -2.21
C SER A 381 -5.84 2.03 -3.35
N ASP A 382 -6.55 3.16 -3.18
CA ASP A 382 -7.44 3.76 -4.19
C ASP A 382 -6.72 4.64 -5.20
N PHE A 383 -5.45 4.98 -4.94
CA PHE A 383 -4.66 5.78 -5.86
C PHE A 383 -3.88 4.87 -6.82
N ASP A 384 -3.93 5.18 -8.11
CA ASP A 384 -3.27 4.43 -9.19
C ASP A 384 -1.78 4.18 -8.92
N LYS A 385 -1.06 5.18 -8.40
CA LYS A 385 0.36 5.11 -8.09
C LYS A 385 0.70 4.12 -6.97
N ILE A 386 -0.22 3.89 -6.04
CA ILE A 386 -0.06 2.89 -4.98
C ILE A 386 -0.65 1.54 -5.42
N ALA A 387 -1.79 1.55 -6.11
CA ALA A 387 -2.43 0.32 -6.59
C ALA A 387 -1.52 -0.47 -7.54
N ALA A 388 -0.80 0.21 -8.44
CA ALA A 388 0.09 -0.45 -9.39
C ALA A 388 1.21 -1.28 -8.73
N PRO A 389 2.04 -0.75 -7.80
CA PRO A 389 3.02 -1.57 -7.09
C PRO A 389 2.36 -2.57 -6.13
N LEU A 390 1.28 -2.23 -5.44
CA LEU A 390 0.60 -3.12 -4.50
C LEU A 390 0.14 -4.41 -5.18
N TRP A 391 -0.67 -4.30 -6.23
CA TRP A 391 -1.17 -5.44 -6.97
C TRP A 391 -0.10 -6.08 -7.85
N GLY A 392 0.79 -5.28 -8.46
CA GLY A 392 1.88 -5.77 -9.30
C GLY A 392 2.88 -6.62 -8.54
N PHE A 393 3.23 -6.26 -7.29
CA PHE A 393 4.14 -7.06 -6.46
C PHE A 393 3.50 -8.40 -6.10
N MET A 394 2.22 -8.41 -5.76
CA MET A 394 1.49 -9.65 -5.52
C MET A 394 1.40 -10.51 -6.79
N ALA A 395 1.15 -9.90 -7.96
CA ALA A 395 1.10 -10.59 -9.24
C ALA A 395 2.44 -11.26 -9.59
N ILE A 396 3.57 -10.59 -9.33
CA ILE A 396 4.90 -11.18 -9.55
C ILE A 396 5.12 -12.37 -8.63
N MET A 397 4.78 -12.29 -7.33
CA MET A 397 4.91 -13.43 -6.41
C MET A 397 4.07 -14.62 -6.84
N VAL A 398 2.83 -14.37 -7.28
CA VAL A 398 1.96 -15.44 -7.83
C VAL A 398 2.54 -16.01 -9.12
N ALA A 399 3.10 -15.18 -10.01
CA ALA A 399 3.75 -15.63 -11.23
C ALA A 399 4.98 -16.50 -10.94
N ILE A 400 5.82 -16.09 -9.98
CA ILE A 400 6.96 -16.89 -9.53
C ILE A 400 6.50 -18.25 -8.98
N LYS A 401 5.44 -18.27 -8.17
CA LYS A 401 4.89 -19.52 -7.61
C LYS A 401 4.30 -20.42 -8.68
N PHE A 402 3.62 -19.87 -9.66
CA PHE A 402 2.82 -20.60 -10.64
C PHE A 402 3.64 -21.05 -11.83
N TYR A 403 4.38 -20.15 -12.48
CA TYR A 403 5.10 -20.45 -13.73
C TYR A 403 6.52 -20.97 -13.50
N TRP A 404 7.16 -20.63 -12.39
CA TRP A 404 8.58 -20.88 -12.15
C TRP A 404 8.82 -21.84 -10.99
N LYS A 405 8.07 -22.97 -10.98
CA LYS A 405 8.09 -23.94 -9.87
C LYS A 405 9.45 -24.60 -9.64
N TYR A 406 10.21 -24.89 -10.72
CA TYR A 406 11.53 -25.52 -10.65
C TYR A 406 12.39 -25.03 -11.82
N PRO A 407 13.73 -24.96 -11.67
CA PRO A 407 14.59 -24.78 -12.83
C PRO A 407 14.31 -25.90 -13.83
N GLU A 408 14.08 -25.53 -15.10
CA GLU A 408 14.08 -26.54 -16.16
C GLU A 408 15.43 -27.26 -16.09
N VAL A 409 15.40 -28.56 -15.83
CA VAL A 409 16.55 -29.41 -16.03
C VAL A 409 16.87 -29.31 -17.51
N LYS A 410 17.84 -28.46 -17.87
CA LYS A 410 18.41 -28.47 -19.20
C LYS A 410 19.01 -29.85 -19.38
N VAL A 411 18.22 -30.75 -20.00
CA VAL A 411 18.75 -31.98 -20.56
C VAL A 411 19.76 -31.51 -21.60
N LYS A 412 21.05 -31.78 -21.33
CA LYS A 412 22.16 -31.50 -22.23
C LYS A 412 21.99 -32.31 -23.49
#